data_68d0d24049daa0e5091ae35b20f33220
#
_entry.id   68d0d24049daa0e5091ae35b20f33220
#
_cell.length_a   1.000
_cell.length_b   1.000
_cell.length_c   1.000
_cell.angle_alpha   90.00
_cell.angle_beta   90.00
_cell.angle_gamma   90.00
#
_symmetry.space_group_name_H-M   'P 1'
#
loop_
_entity.id
_entity.type
_entity.pdbx_description
1 polymer ?
#
loop_
_entity_poly.entity_id
_entity_poly.type
_entity_poly.pdbx_seq_one_letter_code
_entity_poly.pdbx_strand_id
1 'polypeptide(L)'
;MNRFYSLFFGTLFVSLSIFVSETITAQTYSENLYSALEYRLIGPFRGGRSAAVTGVPNKPNLFYFGATGGGVWRTKNGGRTWENISDGFFGGSIGAIEVAVDDPNVIYVGGGEKTVRGNVSSGYGMWKTEDAGKTWKQVGLEKGRHIPRIATHPKNHQIVYAAVLGDIYKPSQERGVYKSTDGGKTWNRKLFANENAGAVDLILDPNNPRILYASTWNVRRTPYSLSSGGEGSALWKSTDSGETWKEISKNSGFPSDTLGIIGVTVSPLNSERVWAIVENKEKGGLYRSDDGGDTWEYVNSDRDLRQRAWYYTRIYADTEDENTVYVLNVRYHKSTDGGKTFDTYNAPHGDHHDLWIAPEDPNRMIIGDDGGAQVTYDGGETWSTYYNQPTSQFYRVTTDDSFPYRIYVAQQDNSTLRIPHRTESWNIDEDDWESTAGGESAHIAIDPLNNDIVYGGSYDGFLTRYNHKTRTVRSVSVWPDNPMGHGAEAMKYRFQWNFPIFFSKHNLKVLYTASNHLHKTTNEGESRC
;
A
#
# COMPACT_ATOMS: atom_id res chain seq x y z
N MET A 1 74.25 -14.32 67.44
CA MET A 1 73.53 -15.09 66.40
C MET A 1 72.06 -14.83 66.61
N ASN A 2 71.47 -13.78 66.01
CA ASN A 2 70.04 -13.55 65.96
C ASN A 2 69.75 -12.85 64.65
N ARG A 3 68.91 -13.47 63.83
CA ARG A 3 68.44 -12.92 62.55
C ARG A 3 67.16 -12.14 62.83
N PHE A 4 67.17 -10.86 62.47
CA PHE A 4 65.96 -10.03 62.37
C PHE A 4 65.27 -10.29 61.06
N TYR A 5 63.96 -10.63 61.12
CA TYR A 5 63.09 -10.61 59.96
C TYR A 5 62.37 -9.24 59.95
N SER A 6 62.59 -8.48 58.85
CA SER A 6 61.87 -7.26 58.57
C SER A 6 60.61 -7.61 57.75
N LEU A 7 59.44 -7.30 58.30
CA LEU A 7 58.17 -7.37 57.59
C LEU A 7 57.98 -6.05 56.84
N PHE A 8 57.94 -6.15 55.49
CA PHE A 8 57.49 -5.08 54.65
C PHE A 8 55.97 -5.14 54.53
N PHE A 9 55.25 -4.17 55.06
CA PHE A 9 53.83 -3.94 54.75
C PHE A 9 53.75 -3.11 53.48
N GLY A 10 53.36 -3.74 52.41
CA GLY A 10 52.98 -3.05 51.16
C GLY A 10 51.54 -2.60 51.26
N THR A 11 51.32 -1.31 51.39
CA THR A 11 50.00 -0.68 51.32
C THR A 11 49.55 -0.64 49.85
N LEU A 12 48.59 -1.49 49.50
CA LEU A 12 47.92 -1.51 48.20
C LEU A 12 46.87 -0.40 48.20
N PHE A 13 47.15 0.72 47.54
CA PHE A 13 46.16 1.76 47.22
C PHE A 13 45.27 1.24 46.08
N VAL A 14 44.08 0.78 46.41
CA VAL A 14 43.01 0.52 45.45
C VAL A 14 42.35 1.88 45.22
N SER A 15 42.69 2.54 44.09
CA SER A 15 41.95 3.69 43.62
C SER A 15 40.62 3.22 43.04
N LEU A 16 39.56 3.36 43.82
CA LEU A 16 38.19 3.15 43.40
C LEU A 16 37.79 4.32 42.49
N SER A 17 37.93 4.13 41.20
CA SER A 17 37.40 5.10 40.22
C SER A 17 35.88 4.98 40.25
N ILE A 18 35.22 5.87 40.93
CA ILE A 18 33.76 6.06 40.85
C ILE A 18 33.49 6.64 39.46
N PHE A 19 33.09 5.77 38.54
CA PHE A 19 32.44 6.20 37.31
C PHE A 19 31.07 6.81 37.68
N VAL A 20 31.03 8.11 37.90
CA VAL A 20 29.78 8.84 37.86
C VAL A 20 29.33 8.80 36.40
N SER A 21 28.41 7.88 36.08
CA SER A 21 27.68 7.98 34.83
C SER A 21 26.81 9.23 34.90
N GLU A 22 27.31 10.32 34.37
CA GLU A 22 26.44 11.46 34.06
C GLU A 22 25.37 10.92 33.11
N THR A 23 24.17 10.75 33.61
CA THR A 23 23.01 10.61 32.76
C THR A 23 22.92 11.89 31.94
N ILE A 24 23.31 11.80 30.67
CA ILE A 24 23.04 12.84 29.69
C ILE A 24 21.52 12.88 29.56
N THR A 25 20.87 13.67 30.37
CA THR A 25 19.47 14.03 30.16
C THR A 25 19.45 14.94 28.94
N ALA A 26 18.82 14.51 27.88
CA ALA A 26 18.56 15.38 26.75
C ALA A 26 17.91 16.68 27.28
N GLN A 27 18.48 17.80 26.91
CA GLN A 27 17.96 19.09 27.34
C GLN A 27 16.54 19.25 26.79
N THR A 28 15.55 19.19 27.66
CA THR A 28 14.16 19.45 27.30
C THR A 28 13.93 20.93 27.25
N TYR A 29 13.59 21.43 26.09
CA TYR A 29 13.18 22.83 25.92
C TYR A 29 11.67 22.95 26.17
N SER A 30 11.24 24.06 26.73
CA SER A 30 9.81 24.34 26.92
C SER A 30 9.11 24.38 25.57
N GLU A 31 7.95 23.71 25.46
CA GLU A 31 7.11 23.71 24.23
C GLU A 31 6.72 25.13 23.82
N ASN A 32 6.63 26.08 24.77
CA ASN A 32 6.36 27.48 24.48
C ASN A 32 7.43 28.14 23.57
N LEU A 33 8.65 27.62 23.53
CA LEU A 33 9.69 28.13 22.62
C LEU A 33 9.39 27.81 21.15
N TYR A 34 8.55 26.82 20.91
CA TYR A 34 8.17 26.38 19.57
C TYR A 34 6.77 26.81 19.17
N SER A 35 6.03 27.51 20.03
CA SER A 35 4.63 27.91 19.84
C SER A 35 4.38 28.77 18.60
N ALA A 36 5.41 29.46 18.09
CA ALA A 36 5.36 30.25 16.86
C ALA A 36 5.66 29.42 15.58
N LEU A 37 6.05 28.13 15.73
CA LEU A 37 6.31 27.27 14.59
C LEU A 37 5.01 26.59 14.17
N GLU A 38 4.61 26.83 12.93
CA GLU A 38 3.44 26.19 12.33
C GLU A 38 3.84 25.38 11.11
N TYR A 39 3.29 24.18 11.00
CA TYR A 39 3.42 23.38 9.79
C TYR A 39 2.47 23.91 8.73
N ARG A 40 2.99 24.09 7.52
CA ARG A 40 2.22 24.46 6.34
C ARG A 40 2.29 23.32 5.33
N LEU A 41 1.13 22.81 4.90
CA LEU A 41 1.04 21.85 3.82
C LEU A 41 1.19 22.59 2.49
N ILE A 42 2.26 22.31 1.76
CA ILE A 42 2.60 22.96 0.49
C ILE A 42 2.46 22.04 -0.73
N GLY A 43 2.05 20.80 -0.51
CA GLY A 43 2.02 19.79 -1.58
C GLY A 43 3.39 19.18 -1.88
N PRO A 44 3.59 18.66 -3.10
CA PRO A 44 2.62 18.65 -4.21
C PRO A 44 1.39 17.81 -3.86
N PHE A 45 0.22 18.28 -4.29
CA PHE A 45 -1.03 17.54 -4.11
C PHE A 45 -1.15 16.47 -5.20
N ARG A 46 -0.39 15.39 -5.05
CA ARG A 46 -0.44 14.18 -5.87
C ARG A 46 -0.78 12.99 -5.00
N GLY A 47 -1.71 12.18 -5.45
CA GLY A 47 -2.06 10.94 -4.77
C GLY A 47 -0.88 9.97 -4.71
N GLY A 48 -0.92 9.11 -3.73
CA GLY A 48 -0.05 7.95 -3.58
C GLY A 48 -0.90 6.75 -3.21
N ARG A 49 -0.29 5.58 -3.12
CA ARG A 49 -0.97 4.28 -3.01
C ARG A 49 -2.16 4.28 -2.06
N SER A 50 -3.32 3.88 -2.59
CA SER A 50 -4.56 3.65 -1.87
C SER A 50 -4.97 2.17 -1.99
N ALA A 51 -5.03 1.47 -0.87
CA ALA A 51 -5.31 0.04 -0.86
C ALA A 51 -6.76 -0.31 -0.47
N ALA A 52 -7.55 0.65 -0.03
CA ALA A 52 -8.93 0.44 0.39
C ALA A 52 -9.80 1.60 -0.08
N VAL A 53 -10.94 1.30 -0.69
CA VAL A 53 -11.92 2.30 -1.11
C VAL A 53 -13.33 1.84 -0.78
N THR A 54 -14.24 2.79 -0.52
CA THR A 54 -15.66 2.52 -0.40
C THR A 54 -16.48 3.77 -0.69
N GLY A 55 -17.67 3.59 -1.25
CA GLY A 55 -18.70 4.61 -1.32
C GLY A 55 -19.80 4.36 -0.29
N VAL A 56 -20.82 5.18 -0.32
CA VAL A 56 -22.00 5.03 0.55
C VAL A 56 -23.24 4.88 -0.32
N PRO A 57 -24.00 3.78 -0.19
CA PRO A 57 -25.26 3.60 -0.93
C PRO A 57 -26.19 4.79 -0.73
N ASN A 58 -26.86 5.24 -1.81
CA ASN A 58 -27.79 6.37 -1.81
C ASN A 58 -27.20 7.73 -1.36
N LYS A 59 -25.85 7.85 -1.27
CA LYS A 59 -25.16 9.13 -1.03
C LYS A 59 -24.14 9.37 -2.15
N PRO A 60 -24.56 9.90 -3.29
CA PRO A 60 -23.79 9.85 -4.54
C PRO A 60 -22.44 10.55 -4.49
N ASN A 61 -22.24 11.51 -3.59
CA ASN A 61 -21.01 12.29 -3.51
C ASN A 61 -20.10 11.89 -2.33
N LEU A 62 -20.50 10.88 -1.53
CA LEU A 62 -19.78 10.49 -0.32
C LEU A 62 -18.98 9.22 -0.54
N PHE A 63 -17.63 9.36 -0.46
CA PHE A 63 -16.70 8.26 -0.61
C PHE A 63 -15.57 8.37 0.41
N TYR A 64 -14.90 7.23 0.63
CA TYR A 64 -13.75 7.11 1.52
C TYR A 64 -12.62 6.34 0.82
N PHE A 65 -11.37 6.69 1.14
CA PHE A 65 -10.24 5.85 0.82
C PHE A 65 -9.26 5.73 1.97
N GLY A 66 -8.53 4.62 2.00
CA GLY A 66 -7.45 4.32 2.92
C GLY A 66 -6.11 4.38 2.22
N ALA A 67 -5.31 5.38 2.56
CA ALA A 67 -3.97 5.53 2.02
C ALA A 67 -3.00 4.54 2.65
N THR A 68 -2.04 4.08 1.86
CA THR A 68 -0.92 3.29 2.35
C THR A 68 0.10 4.20 3.01
N GLY A 69 -0.03 4.36 4.34
CA GLY A 69 0.79 5.25 5.15
C GLY A 69 0.19 6.64 5.41
N GLY A 70 -1.08 6.90 5.04
CA GLY A 70 -1.70 8.22 5.15
C GLY A 70 -3.06 8.26 5.84
N GLY A 71 -3.48 7.17 6.51
CA GLY A 71 -4.77 7.13 7.21
C GLY A 71 -5.99 7.11 6.29
N VAL A 72 -7.14 7.55 6.81
CA VAL A 72 -8.44 7.52 6.13
C VAL A 72 -8.85 8.90 5.65
N TRP A 73 -9.25 8.98 4.40
CA TRP A 73 -9.68 10.19 3.72
C TRP A 73 -11.14 10.09 3.28
N ARG A 74 -11.84 11.21 3.33
CA ARG A 74 -13.25 11.33 2.96
C ARG A 74 -13.46 12.45 1.95
N THR A 75 -14.30 12.22 0.94
CA THR A 75 -14.88 13.26 0.08
C THR A 75 -16.38 13.35 0.29
N LYS A 76 -16.93 14.54 0.19
CA LYS A 76 -18.38 14.83 0.21
C LYS A 76 -18.86 15.44 -1.12
N ASN A 77 -17.99 15.51 -2.10
CA ASN A 77 -18.24 16.17 -3.38
C ASN A 77 -17.68 15.38 -4.58
N GLY A 78 -17.70 14.03 -4.47
CA GLY A 78 -17.36 13.15 -5.58
C GLY A 78 -15.88 13.19 -5.96
N GLY A 79 -14.99 13.29 -5.00
CA GLY A 79 -13.54 13.26 -5.25
C GLY A 79 -12.92 14.61 -5.62
N ARG A 80 -13.69 15.71 -5.60
CA ARG A 80 -13.15 17.05 -5.90
C ARG A 80 -12.27 17.59 -4.79
N THR A 81 -12.60 17.28 -3.53
CA THR A 81 -11.78 17.59 -2.36
C THR A 81 -11.80 16.44 -1.38
N TRP A 82 -10.71 16.28 -0.65
CA TRP A 82 -10.53 15.21 0.33
C TRP A 82 -10.12 15.80 1.69
N GLU A 83 -10.68 15.26 2.76
CA GLU A 83 -10.33 15.59 4.14
C GLU A 83 -9.84 14.34 4.87
N ASN A 84 -8.73 14.43 5.61
CA ASN A 84 -8.31 13.35 6.50
C ASN A 84 -9.24 13.32 7.71
N ILE A 85 -9.78 12.13 8.02
CA ILE A 85 -10.70 11.94 9.15
C ILE A 85 -10.14 11.04 10.23
N SER A 86 -8.92 10.56 10.08
CA SER A 86 -8.24 9.70 11.06
C SER A 86 -7.15 10.41 11.85
N ASP A 87 -6.71 11.60 11.43
CA ASP A 87 -5.69 12.37 12.12
C ASP A 87 -6.07 12.66 13.57
N GLY A 88 -5.11 12.52 14.48
CA GLY A 88 -5.34 12.66 15.92
C GLY A 88 -5.87 11.40 16.61
N PHE A 89 -6.28 10.37 15.85
CA PHE A 89 -6.74 9.08 16.39
C PHE A 89 -5.79 7.95 16.00
N PHE A 90 -5.56 7.76 14.71
CA PHE A 90 -4.64 6.77 14.15
C PHE A 90 -4.15 7.22 12.77
N GLY A 91 -3.02 6.66 12.39
CA GLY A 91 -2.42 6.85 11.08
C GLY A 91 -1.92 5.52 10.53
N GLY A 92 -0.96 5.61 9.62
CA GLY A 92 -0.32 4.45 9.01
C GLY A 92 -1.12 3.87 7.85
N SER A 93 -0.81 2.63 7.50
CA SER A 93 -1.40 1.95 6.34
C SER A 93 -2.77 1.40 6.65
N ILE A 94 -3.71 1.62 5.75
CA ILE A 94 -5.08 1.12 5.83
C ILE A 94 -5.24 -0.04 4.83
N GLY A 95 -5.70 -1.19 5.34
CA GLY A 95 -5.92 -2.40 4.54
C GLY A 95 -7.37 -2.56 4.07
N ALA A 96 -8.33 -2.07 4.86
CA ALA A 96 -9.76 -2.16 4.53
C ALA A 96 -10.55 -1.02 5.17
N ILE A 97 -11.61 -0.60 4.47
CA ILE A 97 -12.63 0.33 4.98
C ILE A 97 -13.99 -0.26 4.64
N GLU A 98 -14.87 -0.33 5.62
CA GLU A 98 -16.25 -0.80 5.46
C GLU A 98 -17.21 0.18 6.10
N VAL A 99 -18.13 0.73 5.31
CA VAL A 99 -19.27 1.54 5.79
C VAL A 99 -20.47 0.64 5.98
N ALA A 100 -21.04 0.64 7.15
CA ALA A 100 -22.21 -0.19 7.43
C ALA A 100 -23.44 0.25 6.61
N VAL A 101 -24.10 -0.71 5.99
CA VAL A 101 -25.24 -0.45 5.09
C VAL A 101 -26.46 0.06 5.87
N ASP A 102 -26.68 -0.46 7.07
CA ASP A 102 -27.83 -0.10 7.94
C ASP A 102 -27.63 1.23 8.70
N ASP A 103 -26.39 1.67 8.89
CA ASP A 103 -26.07 2.99 9.47
C ASP A 103 -24.75 3.55 8.87
N PRO A 104 -24.82 4.47 7.91
CA PRO A 104 -23.64 5.03 7.27
C PRO A 104 -22.78 5.94 8.17
N ASN A 105 -23.17 6.18 9.43
CA ASN A 105 -22.29 6.82 10.41
C ASN A 105 -21.33 5.80 11.05
N VAL A 106 -21.63 4.51 10.93
CA VAL A 106 -20.78 3.44 11.43
C VAL A 106 -19.80 3.00 10.34
N ILE A 107 -18.51 3.17 10.61
CA ILE A 107 -17.43 2.78 9.70
C ILE A 107 -16.42 1.94 10.48
N TYR A 108 -16.02 0.83 9.90
CA TYR A 108 -14.91 0.00 10.39
C TYR A 108 -13.68 0.17 9.50
N VAL A 109 -12.51 0.22 10.11
CA VAL A 109 -11.22 0.36 9.42
C VAL A 109 -10.25 -0.68 9.92
N GLY A 110 -9.69 -1.46 9.01
CA GLY A 110 -8.65 -2.43 9.27
C GLY A 110 -7.27 -1.86 8.95
N GLY A 111 -6.37 -1.88 9.93
CA GLY A 111 -5.00 -1.41 9.76
C GLY A 111 -4.10 -2.42 9.06
N GLY A 112 -3.03 -1.92 8.46
CA GLY A 112 -1.98 -2.70 7.80
C GLY A 112 -2.13 -2.82 6.31
N GLU A 113 -1.02 -2.67 5.61
CA GLU A 113 -0.97 -2.74 4.15
C GLU A 113 -1.34 -4.14 3.66
N LYS A 114 -2.27 -4.26 2.71
CA LYS A 114 -2.67 -5.54 2.09
C LYS A 114 -1.91 -5.86 0.82
N THR A 115 -1.29 -4.88 0.21
CA THR A 115 -0.51 -5.01 -1.02
C THR A 115 0.90 -5.50 -0.68
N VAL A 116 1.15 -6.79 -0.84
CA VAL A 116 2.43 -7.39 -0.42
C VAL A 116 3.52 -7.06 -1.42
N ARG A 117 4.50 -6.27 -0.98
CA ARG A 117 5.65 -5.82 -1.75
C ARG A 117 6.94 -5.87 -0.91
N GLY A 118 7.97 -5.10 -1.25
CA GLY A 118 9.27 -5.12 -0.56
C GLY A 118 9.21 -4.69 0.91
N ASN A 119 8.48 -3.64 1.21
CA ASN A 119 8.36 -3.02 2.53
C ASN A 119 6.88 -2.85 2.89
N VAL A 120 6.29 -3.86 3.48
CA VAL A 120 4.87 -3.91 3.86
C VAL A 120 4.69 -3.40 5.29
N SER A 121 3.88 -2.36 5.47
CA SER A 121 3.67 -1.75 6.78
C SER A 121 2.58 -2.45 7.56
N SER A 122 2.90 -2.85 8.80
CA SER A 122 1.93 -3.40 9.74
C SER A 122 0.96 -2.34 10.25
N GLY A 123 -0.28 -2.74 10.51
CA GLY A 123 -1.29 -1.94 11.19
C GLY A 123 -1.40 -2.25 12.67
N TYR A 124 -2.32 -1.55 13.32
CA TYR A 124 -2.56 -1.58 14.75
C TYR A 124 -3.98 -2.03 15.10
N GLY A 125 -4.51 -3.00 14.34
CA GLY A 125 -5.81 -3.60 14.60
C GLY A 125 -6.98 -2.94 13.91
N MET A 126 -8.16 -3.08 14.53
CA MET A 126 -9.44 -2.61 14.02
C MET A 126 -9.85 -1.31 14.70
N TRP A 127 -10.33 -0.36 13.91
CA TRP A 127 -10.88 0.91 14.36
C TRP A 127 -12.33 1.07 13.96
N LYS A 128 -13.12 1.78 14.76
CA LYS A 128 -14.54 2.04 14.53
C LYS A 128 -14.89 3.48 14.84
N THR A 129 -15.73 4.06 14.00
CA THR A 129 -16.48 5.28 14.29
C THR A 129 -17.98 4.99 14.30
N GLU A 130 -18.76 5.79 15.05
CA GLU A 130 -20.22 5.77 15.09
C GLU A 130 -20.80 7.16 14.77
N ASP A 131 -19.96 8.07 14.29
CA ASP A 131 -20.31 9.47 14.00
C ASP A 131 -19.72 9.96 12.66
N ALA A 132 -19.59 9.04 11.70
CA ALA A 132 -19.06 9.29 10.36
C ALA A 132 -17.64 9.85 10.36
N GLY A 133 -16.78 9.38 11.26
CA GLY A 133 -15.36 9.71 11.33
C GLY A 133 -15.02 10.99 12.10
N LYS A 134 -15.93 11.52 12.93
CA LYS A 134 -15.59 12.62 13.84
C LYS A 134 -14.78 12.15 15.03
N THR A 135 -15.09 10.95 15.53
CA THR A 135 -14.33 10.28 16.59
C THR A 135 -14.11 8.81 16.25
N TRP A 136 -13.02 8.25 16.73
CA TRP A 136 -12.64 6.87 16.48
C TRP A 136 -12.25 6.15 17.76
N LYS A 137 -12.56 4.85 17.80
CA LYS A 137 -12.18 3.95 18.88
C LYS A 137 -11.48 2.72 18.30
N GLN A 138 -10.41 2.28 18.93
CA GLN A 138 -9.84 0.98 18.65
C GLN A 138 -10.76 -0.12 19.19
N VAL A 139 -11.05 -1.12 18.37
CA VAL A 139 -12.00 -2.18 18.67
C VAL A 139 -11.40 -3.57 18.46
N GLY A 140 -10.16 -3.75 18.91
CA GLY A 140 -9.47 -5.05 18.96
C GLY A 140 -8.63 -5.41 17.74
N LEU A 141 -8.22 -6.67 17.68
CA LEU A 141 -7.35 -7.24 16.64
C LEU A 141 -5.98 -6.55 16.51
N GLU A 142 -5.43 -5.98 17.58
CA GLU A 142 -4.18 -5.20 17.59
C GLU A 142 -2.97 -5.99 17.08
N LYS A 143 -2.99 -7.31 17.29
CA LYS A 143 -1.94 -8.21 16.81
C LYS A 143 -2.17 -8.74 15.40
N GLY A 144 -3.29 -8.38 14.78
CA GLY A 144 -3.68 -8.86 13.44
C GLY A 144 -2.76 -8.39 12.32
N ARG A 145 -1.98 -7.35 12.55
CA ARG A 145 -0.96 -6.78 11.64
C ARG A 145 -1.51 -6.28 10.31
N HIS A 146 -2.19 -7.14 9.55
CA HIS A 146 -2.73 -6.84 8.23
C HIS A 146 -4.18 -7.33 8.17
N ILE A 147 -5.12 -6.40 7.99
CA ILE A 147 -6.56 -6.65 7.89
C ILE A 147 -7.03 -6.22 6.50
N PRO A 148 -6.96 -7.12 5.50
CA PRO A 148 -7.19 -6.78 4.09
C PRO A 148 -8.66 -6.66 3.69
N ARG A 149 -9.61 -7.19 4.51
CA ARG A 149 -11.04 -7.12 4.20
C ARG A 149 -11.87 -7.10 5.47
N ILE A 150 -12.92 -6.31 5.43
CA ILE A 150 -13.97 -6.25 6.46
C ILE A 150 -15.31 -6.41 5.75
N ALA A 151 -16.26 -7.03 6.40
CA ALA A 151 -17.62 -7.12 5.91
C ALA A 151 -18.60 -6.98 7.08
N THR A 152 -19.61 -6.11 6.95
CA THR A 152 -20.66 -5.93 7.94
C THR A 152 -21.94 -6.63 7.50
N HIS A 153 -22.71 -7.15 8.47
CA HIS A 153 -24.02 -7.70 8.18
C HIS A 153 -24.98 -6.57 7.72
N PRO A 154 -25.66 -6.69 6.57
CA PRO A 154 -26.38 -5.57 5.93
C PRO A 154 -27.55 -4.97 6.74
N LYS A 155 -28.01 -5.67 7.77
CA LYS A 155 -29.13 -5.23 8.65
C LYS A 155 -28.75 -5.08 10.11
N ASN A 156 -27.48 -5.27 10.46
CA ASN A 156 -27.01 -5.17 11.85
C ASN A 156 -25.49 -4.98 11.91
N HIS A 157 -25.04 -3.74 11.90
CA HIS A 157 -23.62 -3.38 11.95
C HIS A 157 -22.87 -3.84 13.22
N GLN A 158 -23.59 -4.40 14.24
CA GLN A 158 -22.91 -5.03 15.37
C GLN A 158 -22.31 -6.40 14.99
N ILE A 159 -22.80 -7.02 13.90
CA ILE A 159 -22.21 -8.25 13.36
C ILE A 159 -21.22 -7.84 12.27
N VAL A 160 -19.94 -8.08 12.54
CA VAL A 160 -18.85 -7.73 11.64
C VAL A 160 -17.85 -8.87 11.52
N TYR A 161 -17.33 -9.06 10.32
CA TYR A 161 -16.34 -10.06 9.98
C TYR A 161 -15.06 -9.36 9.52
N ALA A 162 -13.91 -9.92 9.89
CA ALA A 162 -12.61 -9.43 9.49
C ALA A 162 -11.74 -10.57 8.95
N ALA A 163 -11.24 -10.40 7.73
CA ALA A 163 -10.15 -11.22 7.23
C ALA A 163 -8.84 -10.70 7.84
N VAL A 164 -8.08 -11.57 8.50
CA VAL A 164 -6.82 -11.23 9.15
C VAL A 164 -5.71 -12.05 8.50
N LEU A 165 -4.84 -11.38 7.76
CA LEU A 165 -3.67 -11.99 7.13
C LEU A 165 -2.58 -12.31 8.15
N GLY A 166 -2.54 -11.58 9.27
CA GLY A 166 -1.57 -11.77 10.34
C GLY A 166 -0.20 -11.23 10.00
N ASP A 167 0.82 -11.65 10.74
CA ASP A 167 2.20 -11.27 10.48
C ASP A 167 2.74 -12.03 9.25
N ILE A 168 3.08 -11.31 8.19
CA ILE A 168 3.60 -11.91 6.94
C ILE A 168 5.10 -12.23 7.00
N TYR A 169 5.81 -11.74 8.02
CA TYR A 169 7.25 -11.92 8.18
C TYR A 169 7.61 -13.17 9.00
N LYS A 170 6.63 -13.79 9.66
CA LYS A 170 6.78 -15.00 10.45
C LYS A 170 5.45 -15.76 10.60
N PRO A 171 5.46 -17.04 11.04
CA PRO A 171 4.24 -17.73 11.45
C PRO A 171 3.47 -16.92 12.50
N SER A 172 2.14 -16.90 12.42
CA SER A 172 1.30 -16.11 13.31
C SER A 172 0.02 -16.85 13.68
N GLN A 173 -0.26 -16.90 14.98
CA GLN A 173 -1.52 -17.44 15.51
C GLN A 173 -2.71 -16.50 15.32
N GLU A 174 -2.47 -15.24 14.88
CA GLU A 174 -3.52 -14.24 14.69
C GLU A 174 -4.20 -14.34 13.31
N ARG A 175 -3.78 -15.27 12.46
CA ARG A 175 -4.31 -15.45 11.09
C ARG A 175 -5.72 -16.03 11.11
N GLY A 176 -6.54 -15.69 10.10
CA GLY A 176 -7.86 -16.30 9.89
C GLY A 176 -9.01 -15.33 9.71
N VAL A 177 -10.24 -15.84 9.74
CA VAL A 177 -11.46 -15.03 9.74
C VAL A 177 -11.97 -14.90 11.16
N TYR A 178 -12.24 -13.66 11.55
CA TYR A 178 -12.80 -13.31 12.85
C TYR A 178 -14.21 -12.77 12.71
N LYS A 179 -15.05 -13.06 13.69
CA LYS A 179 -16.43 -12.56 13.80
C LYS A 179 -16.61 -11.86 15.14
N SER A 180 -17.24 -10.70 15.11
CA SER A 180 -17.80 -10.00 16.25
C SER A 180 -19.33 -9.95 16.12
N THR A 181 -20.05 -9.97 17.25
CA THR A 181 -21.52 -9.78 17.32
C THR A 181 -21.90 -8.61 18.22
N ASP A 182 -20.92 -7.85 18.67
CA ASP A 182 -21.07 -6.74 19.62
C ASP A 182 -20.38 -5.45 19.15
N GLY A 183 -20.21 -5.32 17.82
CA GLY A 183 -19.65 -4.12 17.20
C GLY A 183 -18.14 -4.00 17.37
N GLY A 184 -17.44 -5.13 17.48
CA GLY A 184 -15.98 -5.18 17.57
C GLY A 184 -15.44 -5.17 19.00
N LYS A 185 -16.30 -5.20 20.04
CA LYS A 185 -15.85 -5.25 21.45
C LYS A 185 -15.18 -6.57 21.77
N THR A 186 -15.72 -7.67 21.21
CA THR A 186 -15.14 -9.01 21.31
C THR A 186 -15.02 -9.65 19.93
N TRP A 187 -13.99 -10.46 19.73
CA TRP A 187 -13.71 -11.15 18.47
C TRP A 187 -13.50 -12.64 18.70
N ASN A 188 -14.20 -13.45 17.91
CA ASN A 188 -14.06 -14.89 17.89
C ASN A 188 -13.51 -15.34 16.55
N ARG A 189 -12.37 -16.04 16.54
CA ARG A 189 -11.83 -16.62 15.32
C ARG A 189 -12.69 -17.82 14.89
N LYS A 190 -13.25 -17.75 13.68
CA LYS A 190 -14.15 -18.74 13.11
C LYS A 190 -13.51 -19.62 12.04
N LEU A 191 -12.45 -19.13 11.38
CA LEU A 191 -11.66 -19.88 10.42
C LEU A 191 -10.17 -19.70 10.75
N PHE A 192 -9.47 -20.82 10.83
CA PHE A 192 -8.02 -20.87 10.97
C PHE A 192 -7.49 -22.02 10.11
N ALA A 193 -6.80 -21.72 9.03
CA ALA A 193 -6.19 -22.74 8.19
C ALA A 193 -4.91 -23.31 8.83
N ASN A 194 -3.93 -22.45 9.06
CA ASN A 194 -2.72 -22.74 9.84
C ASN A 194 -1.97 -21.42 10.16
N GLU A 195 -0.84 -21.50 10.85
CA GLU A 195 -0.05 -20.33 11.24
C GLU A 195 0.69 -19.62 10.07
N ASN A 196 0.74 -20.23 8.87
CA ASN A 196 1.38 -19.68 7.69
C ASN A 196 0.38 -19.13 6.68
N ALA A 197 -0.92 -19.47 6.80
CA ALA A 197 -1.97 -19.04 5.89
C ALA A 197 -3.01 -18.15 6.60
N GLY A 198 -3.10 -16.89 6.21
CA GLY A 198 -4.06 -15.93 6.74
C GLY A 198 -5.20 -15.64 5.78
N ALA A 199 -6.31 -15.10 6.28
CA ALA A 199 -7.41 -14.68 5.43
C ALA A 199 -7.06 -13.39 4.68
N VAL A 200 -7.30 -13.37 3.36
CA VAL A 200 -6.92 -12.28 2.47
C VAL A 200 -8.10 -11.68 1.72
N ASP A 201 -9.17 -12.43 1.54
CA ASP A 201 -10.43 -11.94 0.99
C ASP A 201 -11.62 -12.52 1.75
N LEU A 202 -12.74 -11.78 1.74
CA LEU A 202 -13.95 -12.13 2.48
C LEU A 202 -15.14 -11.36 1.89
N ILE A 203 -16.22 -12.05 1.56
CA ILE A 203 -17.45 -11.43 1.08
C ILE A 203 -18.67 -12.16 1.66
N LEU A 204 -19.72 -11.39 1.99
CA LEU A 204 -21.06 -11.89 2.26
C LEU A 204 -21.83 -11.98 0.95
N ASP A 205 -22.67 -12.99 0.82
CA ASP A 205 -23.69 -13.01 -0.22
C ASP A 205 -24.68 -11.86 0.03
N PRO A 206 -24.83 -10.92 -0.92
CA PRO A 206 -25.73 -9.76 -0.75
C PRO A 206 -27.21 -10.13 -0.53
N ASN A 207 -27.63 -11.27 -1.04
CA ASN A 207 -29.02 -11.76 -0.94
C ASN A 207 -29.25 -12.60 0.31
N ASN A 208 -28.21 -13.27 0.82
CA ASN A 208 -28.29 -14.14 1.99
C ASN A 208 -27.06 -13.99 2.88
N PRO A 209 -27.05 -13.09 3.87
CA PRO A 209 -25.89 -12.82 4.72
C PRO A 209 -25.51 -13.99 5.64
N ARG A 210 -26.21 -15.12 5.59
CA ARG A 210 -25.76 -16.38 6.22
C ARG A 210 -24.68 -17.09 5.39
N ILE A 211 -24.61 -16.77 4.09
CA ILE A 211 -23.60 -17.32 3.17
C ILE A 211 -22.43 -16.35 3.10
N LEU A 212 -21.24 -16.88 3.33
CA LEU A 212 -19.98 -16.15 3.23
C LEU A 212 -18.97 -16.96 2.44
N TYR A 213 -18.14 -16.25 1.69
CA TYR A 213 -16.95 -16.80 1.05
C TYR A 213 -15.71 -16.13 1.62
N ALA A 214 -14.65 -16.88 1.84
CA ALA A 214 -13.37 -16.35 2.29
C ALA A 214 -12.22 -17.10 1.62
N SER A 215 -11.12 -16.41 1.35
CA SER A 215 -9.88 -17.05 0.92
C SER A 215 -8.79 -16.93 1.97
N THR A 216 -8.01 -17.98 2.11
CA THR A 216 -6.79 -18.00 2.91
C THR A 216 -5.58 -18.12 1.98
N TRP A 217 -4.47 -17.49 2.38
CA TRP A 217 -3.26 -17.40 1.60
C TRP A 217 -2.03 -17.67 2.45
N ASN A 218 -1.26 -18.69 2.08
CA ASN A 218 0.05 -18.97 2.64
C ASN A 218 1.05 -18.01 2.00
N VAL A 219 1.54 -17.06 2.78
CA VAL A 219 2.47 -16.02 2.34
C VAL A 219 3.55 -15.78 3.37
N ARG A 220 4.78 -15.65 2.87
CA ARG A 220 5.94 -15.27 3.66
C ARG A 220 6.75 -14.21 2.93
N ARG A 221 7.04 -13.11 3.62
CA ARG A 221 7.92 -12.05 3.13
C ARG A 221 9.20 -12.02 3.96
N THR A 222 10.34 -11.99 3.30
CA THR A 222 11.64 -11.70 3.91
C THR A 222 12.27 -10.50 3.19
N PRO A 223 13.37 -9.88 3.70
CA PRO A 223 14.03 -8.79 2.98
C PRO A 223 14.51 -9.16 1.57
N TYR A 224 14.70 -10.43 1.29
CA TYR A 224 15.28 -10.93 0.04
C TYR A 224 14.40 -11.91 -0.73
N SER A 225 13.23 -12.28 -0.20
CA SER A 225 12.33 -13.22 -0.87
C SER A 225 10.86 -12.97 -0.58
N LEU A 226 10.03 -13.42 -1.49
CA LEU A 226 8.59 -13.54 -1.34
C LEU A 226 8.20 -14.97 -1.70
N SER A 227 7.53 -15.66 -0.78
CA SER A 227 6.89 -16.95 -1.02
C SER A 227 5.39 -16.75 -1.08
N SER A 228 4.77 -17.18 -2.17
CA SER A 228 3.32 -17.12 -2.39
C SER A 228 2.79 -18.51 -2.67
N GLY A 229 1.77 -18.93 -1.93
CA GLY A 229 1.15 -20.23 -2.06
C GLY A 229 1.72 -21.31 -1.15
N GLY A 230 0.94 -22.36 -0.95
CA GLY A 230 1.29 -23.50 -0.12
C GLY A 230 0.13 -24.02 0.71
N GLU A 231 0.42 -24.92 1.62
CA GLU A 231 -0.56 -25.52 2.52
C GLU A 231 -1.36 -24.48 3.29
N GLY A 232 -2.70 -24.61 3.26
CA GLY A 232 -3.63 -23.67 3.87
C GLY A 232 -4.06 -22.52 2.97
N SER A 233 -3.48 -22.35 1.76
CA SER A 233 -4.09 -21.51 0.72
C SER A 233 -5.32 -22.22 0.17
N ALA A 234 -6.50 -21.63 0.34
CA ALA A 234 -7.76 -22.28 -0.03
C ALA A 234 -8.90 -21.27 -0.16
N LEU A 235 -9.98 -21.72 -0.79
CA LEU A 235 -11.26 -21.03 -0.84
C LEU A 235 -12.28 -21.76 0.05
N TRP A 236 -12.99 -20.98 0.87
CA TRP A 236 -13.89 -21.46 1.90
C TRP A 236 -15.28 -20.89 1.74
N LYS A 237 -16.31 -21.68 2.08
CA LYS A 237 -17.72 -21.25 2.15
C LYS A 237 -18.29 -21.55 3.53
N SER A 238 -19.05 -20.60 4.07
CA SER A 238 -19.91 -20.79 5.23
C SER A 238 -21.36 -20.62 4.80
N THR A 239 -22.30 -21.38 5.41
CA THR A 239 -23.75 -21.28 5.19
C THR A 239 -24.52 -20.99 6.47
N ASP A 240 -23.81 -20.73 7.56
CA ASP A 240 -24.33 -20.55 8.91
C ASP A 240 -23.86 -19.23 9.58
N SER A 241 -23.72 -18.18 8.78
CA SER A 241 -23.23 -16.86 9.25
C SER A 241 -21.80 -16.90 9.79
N GLY A 242 -20.94 -17.68 9.16
CA GLY A 242 -19.52 -17.76 9.49
C GLY A 242 -19.19 -18.58 10.74
N GLU A 243 -20.14 -19.37 11.29
CA GLU A 243 -19.87 -20.23 12.46
C GLU A 243 -19.00 -21.43 12.08
N THR A 244 -19.30 -22.07 10.95
CA THR A 244 -18.52 -23.16 10.39
C THR A 244 -18.14 -22.90 8.92
N TRP A 245 -17.04 -23.50 8.48
CA TRP A 245 -16.47 -23.29 7.16
C TRP A 245 -16.14 -24.61 6.49
N LYS A 246 -16.55 -24.75 5.21
CA LYS A 246 -16.21 -25.87 4.33
C LYS A 246 -15.20 -25.38 3.28
N GLU A 247 -14.12 -26.10 3.09
CA GLU A 247 -13.19 -25.85 1.98
C GLU A 247 -13.84 -26.26 0.66
N ILE A 248 -13.99 -25.31 -0.26
CA ILE A 248 -14.59 -25.51 -1.58
C ILE A 248 -13.56 -25.47 -2.72
N SER A 249 -12.31 -25.16 -2.42
CA SER A 249 -11.21 -25.27 -3.37
C SER A 249 -10.83 -26.72 -3.73
N LYS A 250 -11.39 -27.70 -3.01
CA LYS A 250 -11.27 -29.13 -3.34
C LYS A 250 -12.39 -29.67 -4.22
N ASN A 251 -13.37 -28.83 -4.53
CA ASN A 251 -14.52 -29.20 -5.33
C ASN A 251 -14.13 -29.37 -6.81
N SER A 252 -14.93 -30.15 -7.55
CA SER A 252 -14.67 -30.47 -8.95
C SER A 252 -14.49 -29.23 -9.82
N GLY A 253 -13.47 -29.22 -10.68
CA GLY A 253 -13.15 -28.14 -11.60
C GLY A 253 -12.18 -27.11 -11.07
N PHE A 254 -11.94 -27.03 -9.75
CA PHE A 254 -10.92 -26.16 -9.18
C PHE A 254 -9.50 -26.76 -9.31
N PRO A 255 -8.40 -25.96 -9.32
CA PRO A 255 -7.04 -26.51 -9.38
C PRO A 255 -6.72 -27.35 -8.15
N SER A 256 -6.11 -28.51 -8.35
CA SER A 256 -5.82 -29.47 -7.28
C SER A 256 -4.40 -29.41 -6.70
N ASP A 257 -3.51 -28.64 -7.34
CA ASP A 257 -2.13 -28.44 -6.93
C ASP A 257 -1.97 -27.17 -6.06
N THR A 258 -0.74 -26.72 -5.82
CA THR A 258 -0.45 -25.61 -4.93
C THR A 258 -1.19 -24.33 -5.33
N LEU A 259 -2.05 -23.85 -4.44
CA LEU A 259 -2.76 -22.58 -4.58
C LEU A 259 -1.96 -21.44 -3.95
N GLY A 260 -1.96 -20.29 -4.62
CA GLY A 260 -1.49 -19.02 -4.10
C GLY A 260 -2.62 -18.16 -3.55
N ILE A 261 -2.59 -16.85 -3.83
CA ILE A 261 -3.66 -15.93 -3.45
C ILE A 261 -4.90 -16.15 -4.32
N ILE A 262 -6.09 -15.99 -3.71
CA ILE A 262 -7.39 -16.13 -4.38
C ILE A 262 -8.22 -14.88 -4.05
N GLY A 263 -8.74 -14.19 -5.06
CA GLY A 263 -9.81 -13.21 -4.92
C GLY A 263 -11.15 -13.86 -5.22
N VAL A 264 -12.20 -13.50 -4.51
CA VAL A 264 -13.54 -14.09 -4.65
C VAL A 264 -14.64 -13.04 -4.68
N THR A 265 -15.64 -13.24 -5.51
CA THR A 265 -16.86 -12.42 -5.52
C THR A 265 -18.09 -13.28 -5.84
N VAL A 266 -19.26 -12.83 -5.38
CA VAL A 266 -20.56 -13.44 -5.66
C VAL A 266 -21.47 -12.42 -6.33
N SER A 267 -22.25 -12.84 -7.32
CA SER A 267 -23.19 -11.93 -7.99
C SER A 267 -24.30 -11.49 -7.05
N PRO A 268 -24.57 -10.18 -6.93
CA PRO A 268 -25.72 -9.71 -6.18
C PRO A 268 -27.07 -10.03 -6.83
N LEU A 269 -27.07 -10.46 -8.09
CA LEU A 269 -28.29 -10.85 -8.82
C LEU A 269 -28.56 -12.35 -8.79
N ASN A 270 -27.52 -13.16 -8.52
CA ASN A 270 -27.60 -14.62 -8.51
C ASN A 270 -26.60 -15.19 -7.51
N SER A 271 -27.06 -15.59 -6.34
CA SER A 271 -26.27 -16.16 -5.25
C SER A 271 -25.51 -17.46 -5.62
N GLU A 272 -25.99 -18.16 -6.66
CA GLU A 272 -25.30 -19.37 -7.15
C GLU A 272 -24.10 -19.04 -8.06
N ARG A 273 -24.01 -17.80 -8.57
CA ARG A 273 -22.91 -17.36 -9.42
C ARG A 273 -21.79 -16.76 -8.61
N VAL A 274 -20.68 -17.46 -8.57
CA VAL A 274 -19.47 -17.10 -7.84
C VAL A 274 -18.26 -17.12 -8.78
N TRP A 275 -17.40 -16.11 -8.69
CA TRP A 275 -16.12 -16.12 -9.40
C TRP A 275 -14.95 -16.14 -8.43
N ALA A 276 -13.89 -16.81 -8.85
CA ALA A 276 -12.61 -16.82 -8.16
C ALA A 276 -11.47 -16.57 -9.14
N ILE A 277 -10.65 -15.54 -8.89
CA ILE A 277 -9.37 -15.33 -9.59
C ILE A 277 -8.26 -16.00 -8.78
N VAL A 278 -7.55 -16.96 -9.39
CA VAL A 278 -6.69 -17.90 -8.67
C VAL A 278 -5.23 -17.80 -9.14
N GLU A 279 -4.33 -17.55 -8.21
CA GLU A 279 -2.89 -17.75 -8.43
C GLU A 279 -2.58 -19.24 -8.35
N ASN A 280 -2.13 -19.80 -9.45
CA ASN A 280 -1.66 -21.17 -9.56
C ASN A 280 -0.65 -21.26 -10.71
N LYS A 281 0.34 -22.14 -10.59
CA LYS A 281 1.43 -22.22 -11.55
C LYS A 281 0.96 -22.71 -12.92
N GLU A 282 0.18 -23.78 -12.95
CA GLU A 282 -0.19 -24.46 -14.20
C GLU A 282 -1.60 -24.04 -14.68
N LYS A 283 -2.53 -23.88 -13.75
CA LYS A 283 -3.94 -23.59 -14.02
C LYS A 283 -4.43 -22.30 -13.34
N GLY A 284 -3.53 -21.32 -13.20
CA GLY A 284 -3.94 -19.99 -12.71
C GLY A 284 -4.84 -19.29 -13.72
N GLY A 285 -5.87 -18.62 -13.22
CA GLY A 285 -6.87 -17.94 -14.05
C GLY A 285 -8.14 -17.62 -13.31
N LEU A 286 -9.19 -17.36 -14.09
CA LEU A 286 -10.53 -17.10 -13.60
C LEU A 286 -11.36 -18.39 -13.62
N TYR A 287 -11.98 -18.66 -12.51
CA TYR A 287 -12.93 -19.73 -12.30
C TYR A 287 -14.32 -19.16 -12.01
N ARG A 288 -15.36 -19.83 -12.54
CA ARG A 288 -16.77 -19.51 -12.27
C ARG A 288 -17.49 -20.73 -11.76
N SER A 289 -18.37 -20.53 -10.81
CA SER A 289 -19.36 -21.49 -10.36
C SER A 289 -20.75 -20.94 -10.63
N ASP A 290 -21.68 -21.77 -11.02
CA ASP A 290 -23.09 -21.47 -11.19
C ASP A 290 -23.96 -22.30 -10.21
N ASP A 291 -23.33 -22.88 -9.16
CA ASP A 291 -23.95 -23.66 -8.08
C ASP A 291 -23.38 -23.31 -6.69
N GLY A 292 -22.99 -22.05 -6.53
CA GLY A 292 -22.52 -21.52 -5.25
C GLY A 292 -21.19 -22.10 -4.78
N GLY A 293 -20.36 -22.59 -5.67
CA GLY A 293 -19.04 -23.15 -5.40
C GLY A 293 -19.00 -24.66 -5.22
N ASP A 294 -20.09 -25.39 -5.53
CA ASP A 294 -20.09 -26.85 -5.49
C ASP A 294 -19.33 -27.45 -6.67
N THR A 295 -19.38 -26.81 -7.85
CA THR A 295 -18.53 -27.14 -9.00
C THR A 295 -17.97 -25.86 -9.64
N TRP A 296 -16.85 -26.00 -10.37
CA TRP A 296 -16.13 -24.87 -10.95
C TRP A 296 -15.82 -25.11 -12.44
N GLU A 297 -15.98 -24.07 -13.23
CA GLU A 297 -15.54 -23.98 -14.62
C GLU A 297 -14.30 -23.07 -14.72
N TYR A 298 -13.24 -23.52 -15.39
CA TYR A 298 -12.09 -22.70 -15.75
C TYR A 298 -12.45 -21.86 -16.97
N VAL A 299 -12.82 -20.59 -16.76
CA VAL A 299 -13.40 -19.75 -17.83
C VAL A 299 -12.39 -18.90 -18.57
N ASN A 300 -11.27 -18.52 -17.92
CA ASN A 300 -10.28 -17.67 -18.57
C ASN A 300 -8.87 -17.91 -18.01
N SER A 301 -7.89 -18.05 -18.92
CA SER A 301 -6.48 -18.30 -18.60
C SER A 301 -5.58 -17.09 -18.78
N ASP A 302 -6.11 -15.93 -19.16
CA ASP A 302 -5.33 -14.75 -19.50
C ASP A 302 -4.43 -14.35 -18.33
N ARG A 303 -3.15 -14.19 -18.64
CA ARG A 303 -2.14 -13.83 -17.65
C ARG A 303 -2.25 -12.36 -17.22
N ASP A 304 -2.79 -11.49 -18.06
CA ASP A 304 -2.96 -10.08 -17.76
C ASP A 304 -3.93 -9.84 -16.60
N LEU A 305 -4.87 -10.76 -16.38
CA LEU A 305 -5.78 -10.74 -15.24
C LEU A 305 -5.11 -11.09 -13.90
N ARG A 306 -3.90 -11.66 -13.89
CA ARG A 306 -3.25 -12.23 -12.69
C ARG A 306 -1.76 -11.97 -12.60
N GLN A 307 -1.23 -10.93 -13.27
CA GLN A 307 0.17 -10.53 -13.14
C GLN A 307 0.47 -10.09 -11.71
N ARG A 308 1.66 -10.39 -11.20
CA ARG A 308 2.09 -10.06 -9.84
C ARG A 308 0.99 -10.36 -8.80
N ALA A 309 0.50 -11.60 -8.76
CA ALA A 309 -0.68 -12.00 -8.00
C ALA A 309 -0.63 -11.58 -6.52
N TRP A 310 0.55 -11.66 -5.91
CA TRP A 310 0.79 -11.22 -4.52
C TRP A 310 0.50 -9.72 -4.27
N TYR A 311 0.42 -8.90 -5.33
CA TYR A 311 0.23 -7.46 -5.24
C TYR A 311 -1.21 -7.05 -5.58
N TYR A 312 -1.83 -7.76 -6.49
CA TYR A 312 -3.19 -7.51 -6.97
C TYR A 312 -4.18 -8.59 -6.49
N THR A 313 -4.84 -9.26 -7.42
CA THR A 313 -5.78 -10.38 -7.23
C THR A 313 -7.04 -9.93 -6.50
N ARG A 314 -7.82 -9.08 -7.19
CA ARG A 314 -9.15 -8.64 -6.76
C ARG A 314 -10.15 -8.77 -7.90
N ILE A 315 -11.36 -9.17 -7.55
CA ILE A 315 -12.46 -9.40 -8.47
C ILE A 315 -13.76 -8.87 -7.87
N TYR A 316 -14.60 -8.26 -8.70
CA TYR A 316 -15.85 -7.62 -8.27
C TYR A 316 -16.94 -7.93 -9.27
N ALA A 317 -18.11 -8.39 -8.80
CA ALA A 317 -19.30 -8.57 -9.61
C ALA A 317 -20.02 -7.22 -9.80
N ASP A 318 -20.61 -7.05 -10.97
CA ASP A 318 -21.48 -5.91 -11.25
C ASP A 318 -22.79 -6.01 -10.46
N THR A 319 -23.42 -4.86 -10.22
CA THR A 319 -24.60 -4.76 -9.38
C THR A 319 -25.93 -4.88 -10.14
N GLU A 320 -25.93 -4.76 -11.48
CA GLU A 320 -27.12 -4.82 -12.35
C GLU A 320 -27.04 -5.87 -13.47
N ASP A 321 -25.84 -6.41 -13.75
CA ASP A 321 -25.67 -7.47 -14.75
C ASP A 321 -24.92 -8.68 -14.18
N GLU A 322 -25.60 -9.83 -14.12
CA GLU A 322 -25.04 -11.07 -13.55
C GLU A 322 -23.86 -11.65 -14.36
N ASN A 323 -23.64 -11.21 -15.60
CA ASN A 323 -22.54 -11.65 -16.45
C ASN A 323 -21.34 -10.68 -16.43
N THR A 324 -21.52 -9.51 -15.85
CA THR A 324 -20.46 -8.51 -15.79
C THR A 324 -19.62 -8.68 -14.52
N VAL A 325 -18.30 -8.72 -14.72
CA VAL A 325 -17.30 -8.87 -13.65
C VAL A 325 -16.05 -8.06 -13.96
N TYR A 326 -15.48 -7.46 -12.93
CA TYR A 326 -14.27 -6.64 -13.00
C TYR A 326 -13.10 -7.35 -12.32
N VAL A 327 -11.93 -7.35 -12.95
CA VAL A 327 -10.67 -7.86 -12.38
C VAL A 327 -9.66 -6.73 -12.31
N LEU A 328 -9.07 -6.55 -11.14
CA LEU A 328 -8.04 -5.52 -10.90
C LEU A 328 -6.64 -6.09 -11.05
N ASN A 329 -5.81 -5.36 -11.77
CA ASN A 329 -4.39 -5.63 -11.96
C ASN A 329 -3.64 -4.31 -12.27
N VAL A 330 -2.53 -4.34 -13.00
CA VAL A 330 -1.84 -3.13 -13.52
C VAL A 330 -2.83 -2.19 -14.22
N ARG A 331 -3.76 -2.78 -14.98
CA ARG A 331 -4.98 -2.13 -15.50
C ARG A 331 -6.19 -2.82 -14.89
N TYR A 332 -7.36 -2.24 -15.01
CA TYR A 332 -8.57 -2.98 -14.68
C TYR A 332 -9.23 -3.53 -15.94
N HIS A 333 -9.86 -4.67 -15.78
CA HIS A 333 -10.44 -5.44 -16.86
C HIS A 333 -11.92 -5.67 -16.56
N LYS A 334 -12.77 -5.56 -17.57
CA LYS A 334 -14.22 -5.79 -17.48
C LYS A 334 -14.62 -6.86 -18.46
N SER A 335 -15.37 -7.84 -17.97
CA SER A 335 -16.06 -8.83 -18.79
C SER A 335 -17.55 -8.60 -18.71
N THR A 336 -18.26 -8.83 -19.81
CA THR A 336 -19.73 -8.80 -19.91
C THR A 336 -20.33 -10.13 -20.35
N ASP A 337 -19.51 -11.19 -20.40
CA ASP A 337 -19.89 -12.53 -20.88
C ASP A 337 -19.61 -13.64 -19.84
N GLY A 338 -19.63 -13.27 -18.55
CA GLY A 338 -19.43 -14.20 -17.45
C GLY A 338 -17.97 -14.56 -17.21
N GLY A 339 -17.03 -13.73 -17.64
CA GLY A 339 -15.59 -13.90 -17.43
C GLY A 339 -14.87 -14.62 -18.58
N LYS A 340 -15.53 -14.87 -19.70
CA LYS A 340 -14.91 -15.58 -20.84
C LYS A 340 -13.95 -14.69 -21.60
N THR A 341 -14.34 -13.45 -21.86
CA THR A 341 -13.51 -12.43 -22.50
C THR A 341 -13.46 -11.16 -21.64
N PHE A 342 -12.39 -10.40 -21.78
CA PHE A 342 -12.19 -9.16 -21.05
C PHE A 342 -11.72 -8.04 -21.96
N ASP A 343 -12.34 -6.89 -21.80
CA ASP A 343 -11.82 -5.61 -22.30
C ASP A 343 -10.97 -4.94 -21.22
N THR A 344 -9.92 -4.26 -21.65
CA THR A 344 -9.01 -3.55 -20.76
C THR A 344 -9.35 -2.07 -20.70
N TYR A 345 -9.48 -1.54 -19.51
CA TYR A 345 -9.79 -0.15 -19.24
C TYR A 345 -8.65 0.55 -18.48
N ASN A 346 -8.61 1.87 -18.59
CA ASN A 346 -7.65 2.72 -17.90
C ASN A 346 -8.38 3.63 -16.90
N ALA A 347 -7.85 3.75 -15.70
CA ALA A 347 -8.11 4.85 -14.80
C ALA A 347 -6.94 5.86 -14.88
N PRO A 348 -7.01 7.01 -14.21
CA PRO A 348 -5.95 8.02 -14.26
C PRO A 348 -4.56 7.56 -13.82
N HIS A 349 -4.49 6.52 -12.98
CA HIS A 349 -3.26 5.83 -12.61
C HIS A 349 -3.42 4.32 -12.79
N GLY A 350 -2.33 3.56 -12.74
CA GLY A 350 -2.32 2.11 -12.80
C GLY A 350 -2.13 1.45 -11.44
N ASP A 351 -1.99 0.13 -11.46
CA ASP A 351 -1.75 -0.71 -10.28
C ASP A 351 -2.93 -0.66 -9.28
N HIS A 352 -4.06 -1.25 -9.72
CA HIS A 352 -5.34 -1.16 -9.00
C HIS A 352 -5.47 -2.20 -7.88
N HIS A 353 -5.99 -1.77 -6.72
CA HIS A 353 -6.03 -2.57 -5.49
C HIS A 353 -7.42 -2.81 -4.91
N ASP A 354 -8.34 -1.90 -5.13
CA ASP A 354 -9.70 -2.02 -4.61
C ASP A 354 -10.70 -1.28 -5.50
N LEU A 355 -11.93 -1.76 -5.56
CA LEU A 355 -13.03 -1.19 -6.31
C LEU A 355 -14.30 -1.28 -5.48
N TRP A 356 -15.07 -0.22 -5.44
CA TRP A 356 -16.43 -0.22 -4.95
C TRP A 356 -17.38 0.26 -6.05
N ILE A 357 -18.45 -0.49 -6.26
CA ILE A 357 -19.52 -0.22 -7.24
C ILE A 357 -20.78 0.06 -6.46
N ALA A 358 -21.48 1.14 -6.78
CA ALA A 358 -22.72 1.47 -6.09
C ALA A 358 -23.80 0.42 -6.35
N PRO A 359 -24.47 -0.09 -5.30
CA PRO A 359 -25.52 -1.09 -5.46
C PRO A 359 -26.70 -0.62 -6.28
N GLU A 360 -26.99 0.68 -6.27
CA GLU A 360 -28.12 1.31 -6.96
C GLU A 360 -27.77 1.94 -8.31
N ASP A 361 -26.49 1.99 -8.69
CA ASP A 361 -26.01 2.59 -9.96
C ASP A 361 -24.61 2.09 -10.29
N PRO A 362 -24.45 1.10 -11.17
CA PRO A 362 -23.15 0.53 -11.50
C PRO A 362 -22.21 1.48 -12.23
N ASN A 363 -22.72 2.62 -12.75
CA ASN A 363 -21.87 3.65 -13.35
C ASN A 363 -21.13 4.48 -12.29
N ARG A 364 -21.62 4.44 -11.04
CA ARG A 364 -21.00 5.15 -9.92
C ARG A 364 -20.03 4.24 -9.18
N MET A 365 -18.73 4.51 -9.35
CA MET A 365 -17.68 3.70 -8.74
C MET A 365 -16.59 4.57 -8.11
N ILE A 366 -15.81 3.96 -7.23
CA ILE A 366 -14.52 4.46 -6.78
C ILE A 366 -13.49 3.35 -6.90
N ILE A 367 -12.32 3.68 -7.47
CA ILE A 367 -11.17 2.78 -7.61
C ILE A 367 -10.00 3.32 -6.80
N GLY A 368 -9.22 2.43 -6.18
CA GLY A 368 -7.98 2.73 -5.48
C GLY A 368 -6.80 2.06 -6.16
N ASP A 369 -5.72 2.81 -6.33
CA ASP A 369 -4.51 2.39 -7.04
C ASP A 369 -3.22 3.01 -6.44
N ASP A 370 -2.08 2.84 -7.10
CA ASP A 370 -0.81 3.39 -6.64
C ASP A 370 -0.72 4.93 -6.78
N GLY A 371 -1.67 5.55 -7.47
CA GLY A 371 -1.78 7.01 -7.60
C GLY A 371 -2.81 7.64 -6.68
N GLY A 372 -3.63 6.86 -5.96
CA GLY A 372 -4.63 7.40 -5.04
C GLY A 372 -6.01 6.74 -5.17
N ALA A 373 -7.06 7.54 -5.13
CA ALA A 373 -8.43 7.08 -5.32
C ALA A 373 -9.16 8.01 -6.29
N GLN A 374 -9.88 7.42 -7.25
CA GLN A 374 -10.59 8.16 -8.28
C GLN A 374 -12.05 7.71 -8.35
N VAL A 375 -12.95 8.68 -8.57
CA VAL A 375 -14.40 8.48 -8.63
C VAL A 375 -14.87 8.65 -10.07
N THR A 376 -15.77 7.79 -10.50
CA THR A 376 -16.49 7.88 -11.79
C THR A 376 -17.99 7.86 -11.56
N TYR A 377 -18.74 8.43 -12.52
CA TYR A 377 -20.21 8.43 -12.59
C TYR A 377 -20.73 7.96 -13.97
N ASP A 378 -19.85 7.46 -14.82
CA ASP A 378 -20.14 7.03 -16.19
C ASP A 378 -19.56 5.65 -16.51
N GLY A 379 -19.41 4.81 -15.48
CA GLY A 379 -18.94 3.44 -15.65
C GLY A 379 -17.45 3.33 -15.97
N GLY A 380 -16.67 4.38 -15.71
CA GLY A 380 -15.24 4.41 -15.91
C GLY A 380 -14.79 5.04 -17.24
N GLU A 381 -15.70 5.72 -17.97
CA GLU A 381 -15.32 6.51 -19.15
C GLU A 381 -14.53 7.75 -18.75
N THR A 382 -14.93 8.40 -17.64
CA THR A 382 -14.18 9.52 -17.06
C THR A 382 -14.02 9.34 -15.55
N TRP A 383 -12.93 9.89 -15.01
CA TRP A 383 -12.56 9.77 -13.61
C TRP A 383 -12.19 11.13 -13.01
N SER A 384 -12.38 11.28 -11.70
CA SER A 384 -11.84 12.41 -10.96
C SER A 384 -10.31 12.41 -10.98
N THR A 385 -9.70 13.57 -10.75
CA THR A 385 -8.25 13.70 -10.63
C THR A 385 -7.72 13.08 -9.33
N TYR A 386 -6.44 12.69 -9.32
CA TYR A 386 -5.68 12.36 -8.12
C TYR A 386 -4.66 13.46 -7.74
N TYR A 387 -4.67 14.60 -8.45
CA TYR A 387 -3.82 15.77 -8.16
C TYR A 387 -4.40 16.69 -7.07
N ASN A 388 -5.28 16.16 -6.25
CA ASN A 388 -5.90 16.84 -5.11
C ASN A 388 -5.79 16.06 -3.80
N GLN A 389 -4.92 15.02 -3.77
CA GLN A 389 -4.73 14.13 -2.63
C GLN A 389 -3.31 14.28 -2.09
N PRO A 390 -3.11 14.79 -0.86
CA PRO A 390 -1.76 14.97 -0.30
C PRO A 390 -1.24 13.69 0.34
N THR A 391 -1.19 12.58 -0.43
CA THR A 391 -0.81 11.25 0.04
C THR A 391 0.41 10.67 -0.67
N SER A 392 1.18 11.53 -1.35
CA SER A 392 2.40 11.14 -2.06
C SER A 392 3.41 10.43 -1.15
N GLN A 393 4.00 9.36 -1.65
CA GLN A 393 5.14 8.70 -1.01
C GLN A 393 6.45 9.23 -1.57
N PHE A 394 7.12 10.11 -0.84
CA PHE A 394 8.43 10.64 -1.20
C PHE A 394 9.56 9.90 -0.51
N TYR A 395 10.67 9.66 -1.24
CA TYR A 395 11.85 8.99 -0.71
C TYR A 395 12.80 9.95 -0.02
N ARG A 396 13.12 11.06 -0.69
CA ARG A 396 14.07 12.05 -0.24
C ARG A 396 13.61 13.45 -0.62
N VAL A 397 14.04 14.41 0.16
CA VAL A 397 13.82 15.83 -0.10
C VAL A 397 15.16 16.54 -0.17
N THR A 398 15.32 17.43 -1.15
CA THR A 398 16.44 18.34 -1.26
C THR A 398 15.95 19.70 -1.75
N THR A 399 16.75 20.73 -1.57
CA THR A 399 16.41 22.11 -1.95
C THR A 399 17.54 22.73 -2.75
N ASP A 400 17.21 23.70 -3.61
CA ASP A 400 18.19 24.62 -4.19
C ASP A 400 18.40 25.86 -3.30
N ASP A 401 19.23 26.78 -3.73
CA ASP A 401 19.56 28.04 -3.06
C ASP A 401 18.93 29.28 -3.74
N SER A 402 17.97 29.08 -4.64
CA SER A 402 17.22 30.19 -5.26
C SER A 402 16.31 30.87 -4.25
N PHE A 403 15.78 32.01 -4.61
CA PHE A 403 14.74 32.70 -3.82
C PHE A 403 13.55 33.08 -4.72
N PRO A 404 12.36 32.53 -4.44
CA PRO A 404 12.03 31.45 -3.48
C PRO A 404 12.81 30.16 -3.80
N TYR A 405 13.29 29.45 -2.76
CA TYR A 405 13.93 28.16 -3.00
C TYR A 405 12.91 27.11 -3.46
N ARG A 406 13.38 26.14 -4.23
CA ARG A 406 12.57 25.01 -4.68
C ARG A 406 12.90 23.78 -3.88
N ILE A 407 11.89 22.93 -3.72
CA ILE A 407 11.95 21.63 -3.07
C ILE A 407 11.88 20.58 -4.17
N TYR A 408 12.76 19.58 -4.12
CA TYR A 408 12.89 18.52 -5.08
C TYR A 408 12.62 17.18 -4.40
N VAL A 409 11.77 16.35 -5.01
CA VAL A 409 11.34 15.07 -4.47
C VAL A 409 11.18 14.02 -5.57
N ALA A 410 11.46 12.76 -5.23
CA ALA A 410 11.13 11.58 -6.04
C ALA A 410 9.95 10.85 -5.41
N GLN A 411 8.88 10.67 -6.17
CA GLN A 411 7.66 10.01 -5.71
C GLN A 411 7.55 8.60 -6.27
N GLN A 412 7.33 7.63 -5.37
CA GLN A 412 7.06 6.24 -5.74
C GLN A 412 5.86 6.17 -6.69
N ASP A 413 5.99 5.33 -7.72
CA ASP A 413 4.99 5.05 -8.77
C ASP A 413 4.56 6.27 -9.60
N ASN A 414 5.31 7.36 -9.49
CA ASN A 414 5.11 8.60 -10.26
C ASN A 414 6.44 9.09 -10.83
N SER A 415 6.76 10.35 -10.63
CA SER A 415 7.99 10.95 -11.16
C SER A 415 8.64 11.86 -10.13
N THR A 416 9.90 12.21 -10.39
CA THR A 416 10.54 13.33 -9.71
C THR A 416 9.87 14.64 -10.09
N LEU A 417 9.82 15.53 -9.13
CA LEU A 417 9.33 16.90 -9.37
C LEU A 417 10.03 17.92 -8.50
N ARG A 418 9.93 19.18 -8.89
CA ARG A 418 10.30 20.33 -8.08
C ARG A 418 9.11 21.28 -7.92
N ILE A 419 9.03 21.92 -6.76
CA ILE A 419 7.96 22.83 -6.37
C ILE A 419 8.56 24.02 -5.63
N PRO A 420 8.14 25.27 -5.86
CA PRO A 420 8.57 26.41 -5.03
C PRO A 420 7.96 26.30 -3.63
N HIS A 421 8.72 26.69 -2.60
CA HIS A 421 8.18 26.69 -1.24
C HIS A 421 7.13 27.78 -0.99
N ARG A 422 7.04 28.75 -1.86
CA ARG A 422 6.01 29.81 -1.91
C ARG A 422 5.86 30.38 -3.31
N THR A 423 4.68 30.89 -3.60
CA THR A 423 4.31 31.57 -4.85
C THR A 423 3.74 32.95 -4.53
N GLU A 424 3.42 33.72 -5.53
CA GLU A 424 2.67 34.98 -5.40
C GLU A 424 1.15 34.74 -5.30
N SER A 425 0.71 33.51 -5.54
CA SER A 425 -0.69 33.06 -5.42
C SER A 425 -1.07 32.76 -3.97
N TRP A 426 -2.37 32.57 -3.73
CA TRP A 426 -2.92 32.19 -2.45
C TRP A 426 -2.55 30.75 -2.02
N ASN A 427 -2.27 29.90 -2.97
CA ASN A 427 -1.93 28.49 -2.80
C ASN A 427 -0.78 28.08 -3.72
N ILE A 428 -0.29 26.88 -3.52
CA ILE A 428 0.59 26.16 -4.43
C ILE A 428 -0.24 25.02 -5.01
N ASP A 429 -0.34 24.93 -6.33
CA ASP A 429 -1.16 23.94 -7.03
C ASP A 429 -0.40 23.23 -8.15
N GLU A 430 -1.14 22.56 -9.04
CA GLU A 430 -0.59 21.76 -10.13
C GLU A 430 0.26 22.58 -11.11
N ASP A 431 -0.07 23.85 -11.33
CA ASP A 431 0.66 24.73 -12.23
C ASP A 431 2.01 25.20 -11.67
N ASP A 432 2.23 25.04 -10.35
CA ASP A 432 3.43 25.49 -9.65
C ASP A 432 4.54 24.44 -9.58
N TRP A 433 4.25 23.19 -9.92
CA TRP A 433 5.25 22.13 -9.90
C TRP A 433 5.56 21.61 -11.31
N GLU A 434 6.79 21.16 -11.50
CA GLU A 434 7.27 20.65 -12.78
C GLU A 434 8.14 19.41 -12.60
N SER A 435 8.12 18.54 -13.59
CA SER A 435 8.99 17.37 -13.62
C SER A 435 10.46 17.77 -13.71
N THR A 436 11.35 16.95 -13.11
CA THR A 436 12.79 17.17 -13.11
C THR A 436 13.56 15.88 -13.43
N ALA A 437 14.88 15.86 -13.20
CA ALA A 437 15.71 14.70 -13.44
C ALA A 437 15.29 13.50 -12.56
N GLY A 438 15.50 12.29 -13.07
CA GLY A 438 15.24 11.04 -12.36
C GLY A 438 13.96 10.37 -12.74
N GLY A 439 13.45 9.56 -11.82
CA GLY A 439 12.21 8.80 -11.93
C GLY A 439 11.52 8.69 -10.58
N GLU A 440 11.07 7.51 -10.22
CA GLU A 440 10.24 7.32 -9.02
C GLU A 440 11.03 7.14 -7.72
N SER A 441 12.35 7.00 -7.77
CA SER A 441 13.18 6.67 -6.60
C SER A 441 14.53 7.37 -6.63
N ALA A 442 15.41 7.02 -5.67
CA ALA A 442 16.75 7.56 -5.50
C ALA A 442 16.80 9.03 -5.02
N HIS A 443 17.99 9.59 -5.03
CA HIS A 443 18.25 10.96 -4.62
C HIS A 443 18.15 11.91 -5.82
N ILE A 444 18.00 13.20 -5.53
CA ILE A 444 18.10 14.27 -6.50
C ILE A 444 19.22 15.20 -6.03
N ALA A 445 20.09 15.62 -6.95
CA ALA A 445 21.17 16.56 -6.69
C ALA A 445 21.09 17.74 -7.66
N ILE A 446 21.00 18.94 -7.13
CA ILE A 446 21.03 20.19 -7.90
C ILE A 446 22.49 20.60 -8.06
N ASP A 447 22.88 21.03 -9.26
CA ASP A 447 24.21 21.58 -9.50
C ASP A 447 24.39 22.87 -8.66
N PRO A 448 25.34 22.89 -7.72
CA PRO A 448 25.53 24.05 -6.83
C PRO A 448 26.04 25.32 -7.53
N LEU A 449 26.41 25.22 -8.81
CA LEU A 449 26.82 26.35 -9.65
C LEU A 449 25.73 26.80 -10.62
N ASN A 450 24.68 26.00 -10.81
CA ASN A 450 23.60 26.30 -11.74
C ASN A 450 22.31 25.52 -11.39
N ASN A 451 21.36 26.16 -10.74
CA ASN A 451 20.10 25.58 -10.31
C ASN A 451 19.19 25.07 -11.47
N ASP A 452 19.50 25.40 -12.72
CA ASP A 452 18.83 24.82 -13.88
C ASP A 452 19.28 23.40 -14.23
N ILE A 453 20.40 22.95 -13.68
CA ILE A 453 20.97 21.63 -13.90
C ILE A 453 20.68 20.74 -12.70
N VAL A 454 19.95 19.65 -12.96
CA VAL A 454 19.53 18.71 -11.92
C VAL A 454 19.92 17.29 -12.33
N TYR A 455 20.40 16.52 -11.36
CA TYR A 455 20.68 15.09 -11.50
C TYR A 455 19.71 14.32 -10.63
N GLY A 456 19.06 13.33 -11.19
CA GLY A 456 18.10 12.50 -10.47
C GLY A 456 18.23 11.05 -10.87
N GLY A 457 18.00 10.19 -9.90
CA GLY A 457 18.06 8.74 -10.07
C GLY A 457 16.68 8.10 -10.22
N SER A 458 16.72 6.84 -10.61
CA SER A 458 15.62 5.91 -10.50
C SER A 458 16.18 4.53 -10.13
N TYR A 459 15.33 3.53 -9.92
CA TYR A 459 15.78 2.18 -9.60
C TYR A 459 16.85 1.68 -10.58
N ASP A 460 17.62 0.66 -10.17
CA ASP A 460 18.64 -0.03 -10.96
C ASP A 460 19.79 0.84 -11.47
N GLY A 461 20.00 2.03 -10.89
CA GLY A 461 21.10 2.93 -11.25
C GLY A 461 20.83 3.79 -12.48
N PHE A 462 19.60 3.88 -12.95
CA PHE A 462 19.23 4.87 -13.95
C PHE A 462 19.46 6.26 -13.38
N LEU A 463 20.29 7.04 -14.06
CA LEU A 463 20.68 8.38 -13.66
C LEU A 463 20.56 9.33 -14.85
N THR A 464 19.82 10.40 -14.68
CA THR A 464 19.63 11.43 -15.70
C THR A 464 20.12 12.78 -15.22
N ARG A 465 20.55 13.60 -16.17
CA ARG A 465 20.82 15.03 -16.04
C ARG A 465 19.75 15.79 -16.82
N TYR A 466 19.04 16.67 -16.17
CA TYR A 466 18.01 17.51 -16.76
C TYR A 466 18.46 18.98 -16.73
N ASN A 467 18.21 19.70 -17.83
CA ASN A 467 18.43 21.14 -17.93
C ASN A 467 17.07 21.83 -18.04
N HIS A 468 16.64 22.53 -17.00
CA HIS A 468 15.37 23.21 -16.94
C HIS A 468 15.25 24.38 -17.91
N LYS A 469 16.35 25.05 -18.23
CA LYS A 469 16.36 26.16 -19.20
C LYS A 469 16.08 25.71 -20.62
N THR A 470 16.65 24.58 -21.03
CA THR A 470 16.49 24.03 -22.38
C THR A 470 15.47 22.90 -22.47
N ARG A 471 14.98 22.42 -21.31
CA ARG A 471 14.07 21.28 -21.17
C ARG A 471 14.62 19.99 -21.79
N THR A 472 15.96 19.81 -21.73
CA THR A 472 16.63 18.64 -22.28
C THR A 472 17.06 17.67 -21.20
N VAL A 473 16.90 16.37 -21.45
CA VAL A 473 17.35 15.28 -20.60
C VAL A 473 18.48 14.52 -21.28
N ARG A 474 19.47 14.10 -20.50
CA ARG A 474 20.56 13.23 -20.93
C ARG A 474 20.75 12.11 -19.93
N SER A 475 20.84 10.85 -20.40
CA SER A 475 21.25 9.73 -19.55
C SER A 475 22.72 9.87 -19.18
N VAL A 476 23.01 9.74 -17.89
CA VAL A 476 24.36 9.76 -17.31
C VAL A 476 24.56 8.56 -16.37
N SER A 477 23.82 7.48 -16.60
CA SER A 477 23.96 6.23 -15.87
C SER A 477 25.39 5.73 -15.89
N VAL A 478 25.89 5.23 -14.75
CA VAL A 478 27.29 4.81 -14.60
C VAL A 478 27.68 3.71 -15.58
N TRP A 479 26.76 2.82 -15.88
CA TRP A 479 26.91 1.76 -16.86
C TRP A 479 25.61 1.62 -17.66
N PRO A 480 25.68 1.43 -18.98
CA PRO A 480 24.49 1.41 -19.83
C PRO A 480 23.77 0.05 -19.84
N ASP A 481 23.59 -0.56 -18.68
CA ASP A 481 22.79 -1.77 -18.54
C ASP A 481 21.32 -1.42 -18.29
N ASN A 482 20.45 -2.32 -18.74
CA ASN A 482 19.08 -2.39 -18.27
C ASN A 482 18.93 -3.68 -17.46
N PRO A 483 19.10 -3.63 -16.13
CA PRO A 483 19.07 -4.82 -15.28
C PRO A 483 17.65 -5.32 -14.97
N MET A 484 16.62 -4.67 -15.48
CA MET A 484 15.23 -5.03 -15.22
C MET A 484 14.97 -6.51 -15.57
N GLY A 485 14.50 -7.28 -14.59
CA GLY A 485 14.26 -8.71 -14.74
C GLY A 485 15.48 -9.61 -14.64
N HIS A 486 16.67 -9.05 -14.43
CA HIS A 486 17.91 -9.80 -14.21
C HIS A 486 18.23 -9.95 -12.72
N GLY A 487 18.85 -11.07 -12.36
CA GLY A 487 19.39 -11.25 -11.00
C GLY A 487 20.67 -10.43 -10.77
N ALA A 488 21.02 -10.20 -9.51
CA ALA A 488 22.19 -9.42 -9.13
C ALA A 488 23.52 -9.97 -9.70
N GLU A 489 23.57 -11.26 -10.03
CA GLU A 489 24.74 -11.92 -10.64
C GLU A 489 25.05 -11.39 -12.05
N ALA A 490 24.02 -11.03 -12.81
CA ALA A 490 24.19 -10.51 -14.17
C ALA A 490 24.59 -9.03 -14.22
N MET A 491 24.52 -8.32 -13.11
CA MET A 491 24.77 -6.87 -13.06
C MET A 491 26.26 -6.57 -12.86
N LYS A 492 26.82 -5.69 -13.68
CA LYS A 492 28.17 -5.16 -13.46
C LYS A 492 28.24 -4.32 -12.19
N TYR A 493 27.25 -3.46 -11.95
CA TYR A 493 27.12 -2.63 -10.76
C TYR A 493 25.72 -2.82 -10.14
N ARG A 494 25.68 -3.08 -8.84
CA ARG A 494 24.42 -3.30 -8.11
C ARG A 494 24.05 -2.02 -7.36
N PHE A 495 23.03 -1.36 -7.84
CA PHE A 495 22.48 -0.17 -7.22
C PHE A 495 21.34 -0.56 -6.26
N GLN A 496 21.26 0.16 -5.15
CA GLN A 496 20.15 0.08 -4.25
C GLN A 496 18.99 0.92 -4.82
N TRP A 497 17.74 0.55 -4.52
CA TRP A 497 16.55 1.25 -5.01
C TRP A 497 16.63 2.77 -4.85
N ASN A 498 17.07 3.23 -3.68
CA ASN A 498 17.20 4.63 -3.32
C ASN A 498 18.70 4.99 -3.17
N PHE A 499 19.46 4.87 -4.25
CA PHE A 499 20.89 5.10 -4.23
C PHE A 499 21.25 6.59 -4.11
N PRO A 500 22.38 6.92 -3.45
CA PRO A 500 22.77 8.30 -3.20
C PRO A 500 23.32 8.98 -4.46
N ILE A 501 22.98 10.27 -4.60
CA ILE A 501 23.52 11.19 -5.60
C ILE A 501 23.78 12.51 -4.89
N PHE A 502 25.01 13.03 -4.94
CA PHE A 502 25.34 14.27 -4.27
C PHE A 502 26.60 14.95 -4.83
N PHE A 503 26.64 16.27 -4.78
CA PHE A 503 27.83 17.04 -5.10
C PHE A 503 28.79 17.13 -3.90
N SER A 504 30.09 17.19 -4.20
CA SER A 504 31.11 17.43 -3.18
C SER A 504 31.00 18.84 -2.61
N LYS A 505 31.01 18.96 -1.29
CA LYS A 505 31.10 20.25 -0.61
C LYS A 505 32.47 20.93 -0.72
N HIS A 506 33.51 20.18 -1.09
CA HIS A 506 34.88 20.67 -1.22
C HIS A 506 35.23 21.07 -2.66
N ASN A 507 34.59 20.44 -3.65
CA ASN A 507 34.74 20.78 -5.05
C ASN A 507 33.40 20.64 -5.76
N LEU A 508 32.74 21.75 -5.98
CA LEU A 508 31.37 21.84 -6.50
C LEU A 508 31.18 21.28 -7.91
N LYS A 509 32.27 20.97 -8.65
CA LYS A 509 32.21 20.30 -9.95
C LYS A 509 32.20 18.77 -9.85
N VAL A 510 32.38 18.22 -8.65
CA VAL A 510 32.46 16.77 -8.44
C VAL A 510 31.11 16.24 -8.01
N LEU A 511 30.53 15.38 -8.85
CA LEU A 511 29.31 14.63 -8.55
C LEU A 511 29.69 13.19 -8.17
N TYR A 512 29.09 12.69 -7.10
CA TYR A 512 29.22 11.31 -6.63
C TYR A 512 27.91 10.56 -6.73
N THR A 513 28.01 9.27 -7.03
CA THR A 513 26.94 8.29 -6.85
C THR A 513 27.53 6.97 -6.38
N ALA A 514 26.72 6.07 -5.82
CA ALA A 514 27.20 4.80 -5.29
C ALA A 514 26.30 3.63 -5.69
N SER A 515 26.98 2.57 -6.13
CA SER A 515 26.49 1.21 -6.23
C SER A 515 27.18 0.36 -5.13
N ASN A 516 27.55 -0.88 -5.43
CA ASN A 516 28.59 -1.60 -4.66
C ASN A 516 29.99 -0.99 -4.85
N HIS A 517 30.12 0.09 -5.64
CA HIS A 517 31.30 0.94 -5.80
C HIS A 517 30.92 2.40 -5.62
N LEU A 518 31.91 3.24 -5.27
CA LEU A 518 31.78 4.69 -5.32
C LEU A 518 32.19 5.19 -6.71
N HIS A 519 31.31 5.94 -7.35
CA HIS A 519 31.52 6.53 -8.66
C HIS A 519 31.64 8.04 -8.58
N LYS A 520 32.50 8.62 -9.42
CA LYS A 520 32.80 10.06 -9.47
C LYS A 520 32.83 10.55 -10.90
N THR A 521 32.30 11.75 -11.13
CA THR A 521 32.50 12.51 -12.38
C THR A 521 32.84 13.96 -12.07
N THR A 522 33.61 14.61 -12.97
CA THR A 522 33.99 16.04 -12.92
C THR A 522 33.55 16.81 -14.16
N ASN A 523 32.88 16.14 -15.10
CA ASN A 523 32.46 16.66 -16.40
C ASN A 523 30.99 16.27 -16.68
N GLU A 524 30.12 16.44 -15.73
CA GLU A 524 28.66 16.27 -15.88
C GLU A 524 28.24 14.86 -16.35
N GLY A 525 29.03 13.84 -16.03
CA GLY A 525 28.74 12.45 -16.39
C GLY A 525 29.16 12.04 -17.81
N GLU A 526 29.94 12.85 -18.53
CA GLU A 526 30.51 12.45 -19.83
C GLU A 526 31.56 11.37 -19.67
N SER A 527 32.35 11.42 -18.60
CA SER A 527 33.23 10.36 -18.19
C SER A 527 33.15 10.06 -16.69
N ARG A 528 33.62 8.88 -16.30
CA ARG A 528 33.46 8.37 -14.91
C ARG A 528 34.75 7.69 -14.47
N CYS A 529 35.07 7.83 -13.21
CA CYS A 529 36.15 7.13 -12.50
C CYS A 529 35.58 6.40 -11.26
#